data_1471560a58fba286f450cc4c54bc59cc
#
_entry.id   1471560a58fba286f450cc4c54bc59cc
#
_cell.length_a   1.000
_cell.length_b   1.000
_cell.length_c   1.000
_cell.angle_alpha   90.00
_cell.angle_beta   90.00
_cell.angle_gamma   90.00
#
_symmetry.space_group_name_H-M   'P 1'
#
loop_
_entity.id
_entity.type
_entity.pdbx_description
1 polymer ?
#
loop_
_entity_poly.entity_id
_entity_poly.type
_entity_poly.pdbx_seq_one_letter_code
_entity_poly.pdbx_strand_id
1 'polypeptide(L)'
;CSNAPGSVLALKLFKATNDSIYFRQGKELYEWTQKNLQDSTDYLYFDNIGLDRKIGKAKYAYNSGQMMQSAALLYQLTRNPLYLKDAQNIAKECYNYFFTDFTTTTGESFKMLKQGDIWFTAVMLRGFIELYHIDKNKTYINAFDKSLNHAWMYARDDKGLFNTDLSGKSKDDKKWLLTQAAMIEMYA
;
A
#
# COMPACT_ATOMS: atom_id res chain seq x y z
N CYS A 1 13.02 -2.34 2.44
CA CYS A 1 12.29 -1.13 2.03
C CYS A 1 12.83 -0.47 0.74
N SER A 2 14.01 -0.80 0.22
CA SER A 2 14.58 -0.10 -0.95
C SER A 2 14.25 -0.76 -2.29
N ASN A 3 14.18 -2.10 -2.33
CA ASN A 3 14.02 -2.85 -3.58
C ASN A 3 12.62 -2.71 -4.19
N ALA A 4 11.57 -2.75 -3.38
CA ALA A 4 10.20 -2.63 -3.89
C ALA A 4 9.95 -1.26 -4.57
N PRO A 5 10.27 -0.10 -3.94
CA PRO A 5 10.18 1.20 -4.63
C PRO A 5 11.14 1.31 -5.82
N GLY A 6 12.32 0.70 -5.75
CA GLY A 6 13.25 0.63 -6.88
C GLY A 6 12.64 -0.11 -8.08
N SER A 7 11.94 -1.23 -7.84
CA SER A 7 11.21 -1.96 -8.88
C SER A 7 10.12 -1.10 -9.51
N VAL A 8 9.27 -0.46 -8.70
CA VAL A 8 8.21 0.44 -9.20
C VAL A 8 8.79 1.57 -10.05
N LEU A 9 9.85 2.23 -9.55
CA LEU A 9 10.51 3.33 -10.27
C LEU A 9 11.06 2.86 -11.63
N ALA A 10 11.81 1.74 -11.63
CA ALA A 10 12.41 1.21 -12.85
C ALA A 10 11.33 0.83 -13.89
N LEU A 11 10.25 0.16 -13.48
CA LEU A 11 9.16 -0.20 -14.40
C LEU A 11 8.43 1.04 -14.97
N LYS A 12 8.26 2.09 -14.16
CA LYS A 12 7.71 3.37 -14.64
C LYS A 12 8.68 4.10 -15.58
N LEU A 13 9.98 4.07 -15.31
CA LEU A 13 10.98 4.60 -16.22
C LEU A 13 10.97 3.84 -17.56
N PHE A 14 10.85 2.52 -17.54
CA PHE A 14 10.69 1.75 -18.78
C PHE A 14 9.46 2.21 -19.57
N LYS A 15 8.29 2.40 -18.91
CA LYS A 15 7.08 2.92 -19.59
C LYS A 15 7.30 4.29 -20.23
N ALA A 16 8.13 5.14 -19.61
CA ALA A 16 8.39 6.50 -20.08
C ALA A 16 9.47 6.58 -21.17
N THR A 17 10.49 5.73 -21.11
CA THR A 17 11.70 5.84 -21.98
C THR A 17 11.81 4.72 -23.01
N ASN A 18 11.10 3.60 -22.81
CA ASN A 18 11.22 2.36 -23.58
C ASN A 18 12.66 1.75 -23.54
N ASP A 19 13.50 2.13 -22.58
CA ASP A 19 14.83 1.55 -22.40
C ASP A 19 14.73 0.26 -21.58
N SER A 20 15.06 -0.86 -22.24
CA SER A 20 14.97 -2.21 -21.70
C SER A 20 15.83 -2.46 -20.45
N ILE A 21 16.83 -1.63 -20.16
CA ILE A 21 17.62 -1.73 -18.94
C ILE A 21 16.74 -1.55 -17.70
N TYR A 22 15.80 -0.60 -17.74
CA TYR A 22 14.88 -0.35 -16.64
C TYR A 22 13.88 -1.49 -16.44
N PHE A 23 13.39 -2.09 -17.53
CA PHE A 23 12.51 -3.28 -17.41
C PHE A 23 13.25 -4.42 -16.70
N ARG A 24 14.47 -4.73 -17.14
CA ARG A 24 15.27 -5.80 -16.54
C ARG A 24 15.54 -5.53 -15.06
N GLN A 25 15.99 -4.33 -14.70
CA GLN A 25 16.26 -3.94 -13.32
C GLN A 25 15.00 -4.01 -12.45
N GLY A 26 13.87 -3.50 -12.95
CA GLY A 26 12.60 -3.53 -12.23
C GLY A 26 12.12 -4.95 -11.95
N LYS A 27 12.23 -5.83 -12.94
CA LYS A 27 11.88 -7.25 -12.80
C LYS A 27 12.82 -7.98 -11.82
N GLU A 28 14.13 -7.78 -11.92
CA GLU A 28 15.11 -8.40 -11.03
C GLU A 28 14.90 -7.98 -9.56
N LEU A 29 14.63 -6.70 -9.30
CA LEU A 29 14.31 -6.20 -7.96
C LEU A 29 13.03 -6.80 -7.42
N TYR A 30 11.99 -6.94 -8.25
CA TYR A 30 10.74 -7.60 -7.88
C TYR A 30 10.97 -9.07 -7.50
N GLU A 31 11.60 -9.85 -8.39
CA GLU A 31 11.83 -11.28 -8.20
C GLU A 31 12.72 -11.55 -6.97
N TRP A 32 13.76 -10.74 -6.78
CA TRP A 32 14.60 -10.84 -5.60
C TRP A 32 13.83 -10.58 -4.32
N THR A 33 13.00 -9.53 -4.31
CA THR A 33 12.22 -9.15 -3.12
C THR A 33 11.18 -10.20 -2.80
N GLN A 34 10.48 -10.72 -3.81
CA GLN A 34 9.52 -11.81 -3.66
C GLN A 34 10.19 -13.04 -3.05
N LYS A 35 11.30 -13.48 -3.63
CA LYS A 35 12.02 -14.69 -3.19
C LYS A 35 12.53 -14.61 -1.75
N ASN A 36 12.98 -13.41 -1.31
CA ASN A 36 13.71 -13.29 -0.05
C ASN A 36 12.87 -12.69 1.09
N LEU A 37 11.82 -11.95 0.79
CA LEU A 37 11.06 -11.17 1.79
C LEU A 37 9.55 -11.44 1.80
N GLN A 38 9.00 -12.21 0.85
CA GLN A 38 7.58 -12.58 0.92
C GLN A 38 7.35 -13.62 2.01
N ASP A 39 6.37 -13.39 2.85
CA ASP A 39 5.87 -14.41 3.78
C ASP A 39 4.96 -15.38 3.00
N SER A 40 5.37 -16.64 2.94
CA SER A 40 4.63 -17.69 2.21
C SER A 40 3.27 -18.02 2.82
N THR A 41 2.98 -17.55 4.04
CA THR A 41 1.73 -17.85 4.74
C THR A 41 0.60 -16.87 4.40
N ASP A 42 0.95 -15.62 4.03
CA ASP A 42 -0.05 -14.58 3.78
C ASP A 42 0.30 -13.62 2.62
N TYR A 43 1.27 -13.94 1.78
CA TYR A 43 1.71 -13.12 0.64
C TYR A 43 2.21 -11.71 0.97
N LEU A 44 2.24 -11.29 2.24
CA LEU A 44 2.76 -9.98 2.64
C LEU A 44 4.28 -10.01 2.73
N TYR A 45 4.87 -8.82 2.81
CA TYR A 45 6.31 -8.67 2.76
C TYR A 45 6.88 -8.25 4.12
N PHE A 46 7.90 -8.97 4.54
CA PHE A 46 8.77 -8.59 5.66
C PHE A 46 9.55 -7.32 5.34
N ASP A 47 9.95 -6.57 6.37
CA ASP A 47 10.55 -5.26 6.19
C ASP A 47 11.93 -5.30 5.54
N ASN A 48 12.82 -6.13 6.06
CA ASN A 48 14.20 -6.14 5.60
C ASN A 48 14.89 -7.49 5.84
N ILE A 49 16.05 -7.64 5.21
CA ILE A 49 17.03 -8.67 5.51
C ILE A 49 18.37 -7.99 5.82
N GLY A 50 18.96 -8.31 6.96
CA GLY A 50 20.24 -7.77 7.38
C GLY A 50 21.43 -8.39 6.63
N LEU A 51 22.62 -7.81 6.75
CA LEU A 51 23.86 -8.36 6.21
C LEU A 51 24.20 -9.73 6.85
N ASP A 52 23.74 -9.96 8.07
CA ASP A 52 23.82 -11.24 8.78
C ASP A 52 22.74 -12.25 8.32
N ARG A 53 21.99 -11.92 7.25
CA ARG A 53 20.88 -12.68 6.68
C ARG A 53 19.66 -12.87 7.59
N LYS A 54 19.59 -12.16 8.70
CA LYS A 54 18.39 -12.18 9.54
C LYS A 54 17.30 -11.33 8.91
N ILE A 55 16.08 -11.87 8.91
CA ILE A 55 14.90 -11.22 8.37
C ILE A 55 14.19 -10.45 9.50
N GLY A 56 14.01 -9.15 9.30
CA GLY A 56 13.16 -8.32 10.14
C GLY A 56 11.70 -8.55 9.77
N LYS A 57 10.97 -9.32 10.59
CA LYS A 57 9.64 -9.85 10.26
C LYS A 57 8.48 -8.86 10.44
N ALA A 58 8.76 -7.59 10.72
CA ALA A 58 7.71 -6.56 10.72
C ALA A 58 7.09 -6.44 9.32
N LYS A 59 5.78 -6.22 9.27
CA LYS A 59 5.02 -6.04 8.01
C LYS A 59 4.45 -4.64 7.99
N TYR A 60 4.91 -3.84 7.04
CA TYR A 60 4.45 -2.47 6.84
C TYR A 60 3.69 -2.34 5.53
N ALA A 61 2.65 -1.51 5.52
CA ALA A 61 1.74 -1.34 4.39
C ALA A 61 2.49 -0.94 3.11
N TYR A 62 3.50 -0.05 3.22
CA TYR A 62 4.26 0.42 2.05
C TYR A 62 5.03 -0.70 1.34
N ASN A 63 5.60 -1.67 2.06
CA ASN A 63 6.36 -2.76 1.45
C ASN A 63 5.47 -3.63 0.54
N SER A 64 4.35 -4.11 1.10
CA SER A 64 3.40 -4.93 0.36
C SER A 64 2.67 -4.14 -0.72
N GLY A 65 2.33 -2.86 -0.46
CA GLY A 65 1.70 -1.97 -1.43
C GLY A 65 2.57 -1.74 -2.66
N GLN A 66 3.88 -1.54 -2.49
CA GLN A 66 4.79 -1.37 -3.62
C GLN A 66 5.07 -2.68 -4.37
N MET A 67 5.09 -3.82 -3.69
CA MET A 67 5.19 -5.11 -4.38
C MET A 67 3.92 -5.42 -5.18
N MET A 68 2.73 -5.10 -4.66
CA MET A 68 1.48 -5.14 -5.40
C MET A 68 1.54 -4.25 -6.64
N GLN A 69 2.02 -3.00 -6.50
CA GLN A 69 2.17 -2.07 -7.62
C GLN A 69 3.16 -2.59 -8.67
N SER A 70 4.31 -3.15 -8.24
CA SER A 70 5.29 -3.74 -9.16
C SER A 70 4.71 -4.93 -9.93
N ALA A 71 3.96 -5.82 -9.26
CA ALA A 71 3.30 -6.95 -9.89
C ALA A 71 2.26 -6.49 -10.92
N ALA A 72 1.45 -5.48 -10.58
CA ALA A 72 0.47 -4.89 -11.50
C ALA A 72 1.16 -4.27 -12.74
N LEU A 73 2.25 -3.53 -12.56
CA LEU A 73 3.04 -2.96 -13.65
C LEU A 73 3.67 -4.05 -14.53
N LEU A 74 4.24 -5.11 -13.93
CA LEU A 74 4.80 -6.25 -14.68
C LEU A 74 3.71 -6.94 -15.51
N TYR A 75 2.51 -7.12 -14.98
CA TYR A 75 1.39 -7.65 -15.77
C TYR A 75 1.02 -6.73 -16.93
N GLN A 76 0.94 -5.43 -16.72
CA GLN A 76 0.65 -4.47 -17.81
C GLN A 76 1.67 -4.57 -18.94
N LEU A 77 2.95 -4.76 -18.62
CA LEU A 77 4.05 -4.79 -19.56
C LEU A 77 4.23 -6.15 -20.26
N THR A 78 3.95 -7.26 -19.56
CA THR A 78 4.26 -8.61 -20.07
C THR A 78 3.05 -9.43 -20.45
N ARG A 79 1.87 -9.08 -19.92
CA ARG A 79 0.62 -9.87 -20.00
C ARG A 79 0.73 -11.27 -19.36
N ASN A 80 1.79 -11.53 -18.59
CA ASN A 80 1.90 -12.79 -17.88
C ASN A 80 0.91 -12.83 -16.69
N PRO A 81 -0.07 -13.76 -16.69
CA PRO A 81 -1.14 -13.81 -15.69
C PRO A 81 -0.64 -14.11 -14.27
N LEU A 82 0.56 -14.64 -14.11
CA LEU A 82 1.13 -14.88 -12.79
C LEU A 82 1.33 -13.58 -12.01
N TYR A 83 1.74 -12.50 -12.66
CA TYR A 83 1.89 -11.20 -12.00
C TYR A 83 0.55 -10.60 -11.57
N LEU A 84 -0.52 -10.78 -12.37
CA LEU A 84 -1.85 -10.32 -11.97
C LEU A 84 -2.34 -11.10 -10.75
N LYS A 85 -2.20 -12.42 -10.77
CA LYS A 85 -2.56 -13.29 -9.63
C LYS A 85 -1.79 -12.89 -8.37
N ASP A 86 -0.52 -12.58 -8.50
CA ASP A 86 0.34 -12.13 -7.39
C ASP A 86 -0.18 -10.80 -6.82
N ALA A 87 -0.42 -9.80 -7.68
CA ALA A 87 -0.97 -8.52 -7.26
C ALA A 87 -2.31 -8.68 -6.51
N GLN A 88 -3.19 -9.55 -7.01
CA GLN A 88 -4.49 -9.82 -6.39
C GLN A 88 -4.37 -10.54 -5.04
N ASN A 89 -3.45 -11.49 -4.90
CA ASN A 89 -3.19 -12.16 -3.63
C ASN A 89 -2.66 -11.15 -2.59
N ILE A 90 -1.67 -10.34 -2.98
CA ILE A 90 -1.12 -9.29 -2.10
C ILE A 90 -2.23 -8.30 -1.70
N ALA A 91 -3.05 -7.86 -2.65
CA ALA A 91 -4.15 -6.93 -2.39
C ALA A 91 -5.14 -7.48 -1.36
N LYS A 92 -5.57 -8.74 -1.53
CA LYS A 92 -6.46 -9.42 -0.60
C LYS A 92 -5.87 -9.47 0.82
N GLU A 93 -4.61 -9.84 0.94
CA GLU A 93 -3.97 -9.96 2.24
C GLU A 93 -3.61 -8.59 2.85
N CYS A 94 -3.28 -7.57 2.05
CA CYS A 94 -3.20 -6.19 2.53
C CYS A 94 -4.53 -5.72 3.13
N TYR A 95 -5.65 -6.03 2.47
CA TYR A 95 -6.98 -5.69 2.96
C TYR A 95 -7.32 -6.41 4.28
N ASN A 96 -6.97 -7.69 4.39
CA ASN A 96 -7.18 -8.46 5.61
C ASN A 96 -6.32 -7.98 6.79
N TYR A 97 -5.07 -7.61 6.51
CA TYR A 97 -4.07 -7.30 7.54
C TYR A 97 -4.09 -5.84 7.99
N PHE A 98 -4.23 -4.89 7.03
CA PHE A 98 -4.12 -3.44 7.32
C PHE A 98 -5.47 -2.75 7.51
N PHE A 99 -6.59 -3.48 7.41
CA PHE A 99 -7.91 -2.97 7.74
C PHE A 99 -8.49 -3.75 8.92
N THR A 100 -9.47 -3.16 9.59
CA THR A 100 -10.19 -3.76 10.70
C THR A 100 -11.68 -3.48 10.58
N ASP A 101 -12.51 -4.34 11.14
CA ASP A 101 -13.93 -4.06 11.21
C ASP A 101 -14.17 -2.86 12.14
N PHE A 102 -14.98 -1.93 11.68
CA PHE A 102 -15.31 -0.71 12.39
C PHE A 102 -16.81 -0.43 12.27
N THR A 103 -17.40 -0.05 13.40
CA THR A 103 -18.81 0.37 13.44
C THR A 103 -18.87 1.78 14.02
N THR A 104 -19.53 2.68 13.30
CA THR A 104 -19.75 4.07 13.71
C THR A 104 -20.74 4.12 14.87
N THR A 105 -20.83 5.26 15.55
CA THR A 105 -21.83 5.53 16.58
C THR A 105 -23.27 5.49 16.04
N THR A 106 -23.45 5.66 14.74
CA THR A 106 -24.76 5.59 14.06
C THR A 106 -25.12 4.19 13.56
N GLY A 107 -24.22 3.19 13.80
CA GLY A 107 -24.47 1.80 13.44
C GLY A 107 -24.00 1.37 12.05
N GLU A 108 -23.38 2.27 11.24
CA GLU A 108 -22.80 1.85 9.97
C GLU A 108 -21.52 1.04 10.20
N SER A 109 -21.39 -0.11 9.53
CA SER A 109 -20.22 -0.99 9.63
C SER A 109 -19.45 -1.03 8.31
N PHE A 110 -18.11 -0.95 8.39
CA PHE A 110 -17.23 -1.06 7.24
C PHE A 110 -15.79 -1.44 7.67
N LYS A 111 -14.94 -1.75 6.70
CA LYS A 111 -13.50 -1.94 6.94
C LYS A 111 -12.79 -0.60 7.01
N MET A 112 -12.24 -0.27 8.19
CA MET A 112 -11.46 0.93 8.47
C MET A 112 -9.97 0.61 8.38
N LEU A 113 -9.19 1.53 7.83
CA LEU A 113 -7.74 1.49 7.92
C LEU A 113 -7.28 1.45 9.38
N LYS A 114 -6.40 0.50 9.72
CA LYS A 114 -5.81 0.42 11.06
C LYS A 114 -4.93 1.63 11.34
N GLN A 115 -4.90 2.03 12.60
CA GLN A 115 -3.97 3.06 13.05
C GLN A 115 -2.52 2.68 12.76
N GLY A 116 -1.73 3.66 12.33
CA GLY A 116 -0.31 3.49 11.99
C GLY A 116 0.22 4.72 11.26
N ASP A 117 1.39 4.57 10.66
CA ASP A 117 1.99 5.64 9.86
C ASP A 117 1.19 5.85 8.56
N ILE A 118 0.50 6.96 8.48
CA ILE A 118 -0.44 7.27 7.37
C ILE A 118 0.27 7.30 6.01
N TRP A 119 1.53 7.74 5.95
CA TRP A 119 2.25 7.75 4.69
C TRP A 119 2.56 6.33 4.17
N PHE A 120 2.68 5.32 5.04
CA PHE A 120 2.75 3.90 4.62
C PHE A 120 1.47 3.49 3.91
N THR A 121 0.34 3.95 4.42
CA THR A 121 -0.98 3.67 3.88
C THR A 121 -1.19 4.36 2.53
N ALA A 122 -0.74 5.61 2.37
CA ALA A 122 -0.79 6.30 1.07
C ALA A 122 0.02 5.57 0.00
N VAL A 123 1.21 5.06 0.36
CA VAL A 123 2.01 4.24 -0.58
C VAL A 123 1.30 2.93 -0.93
N MET A 124 0.61 2.29 0.02
CA MET A 124 -0.20 1.09 -0.25
C MET A 124 -1.37 1.39 -1.19
N LEU A 125 -2.03 2.54 -1.04
CA LEU A 125 -3.12 2.96 -1.93
C LEU A 125 -2.67 3.06 -3.39
N ARG A 126 -1.45 3.53 -3.67
CA ARG A 126 -0.89 3.54 -5.04
C ARG A 126 -0.91 2.15 -5.68
N GLY A 127 -0.61 1.10 -4.91
CA GLY A 127 -0.68 -0.29 -5.37
C GLY A 127 -2.11 -0.72 -5.70
N PHE A 128 -3.07 -0.40 -4.84
CA PHE A 128 -4.48 -0.69 -5.08
C PHE A 128 -5.03 0.06 -6.30
N ILE A 129 -4.64 1.32 -6.52
CA ILE A 129 -5.03 2.09 -7.70
C ILE A 129 -4.46 1.47 -8.97
N GLU A 130 -3.18 1.07 -8.97
CA GLU A 130 -2.56 0.41 -10.13
C GLU A 130 -3.28 -0.90 -10.48
N LEU A 131 -3.61 -1.72 -9.48
CA LEU A 131 -4.36 -2.96 -9.67
C LEU A 131 -5.79 -2.70 -10.14
N TYR A 132 -6.48 -1.71 -9.57
CA TYR A 132 -7.84 -1.32 -9.98
C TYR A 132 -7.91 -0.90 -11.45
N HIS A 133 -6.87 -0.27 -11.99
CA HIS A 133 -6.83 0.05 -13.43
C HIS A 133 -6.86 -1.21 -14.32
N ILE A 134 -6.48 -2.37 -13.78
CA ILE A 134 -6.44 -3.65 -14.49
C ILE A 134 -7.73 -4.45 -14.29
N ASP A 135 -8.09 -4.75 -13.03
CA ASP A 135 -9.16 -5.69 -12.70
C ASP A 135 -10.52 -5.04 -12.39
N LYS A 136 -10.54 -3.70 -12.25
CA LYS A 136 -11.75 -2.91 -11.95
C LYS A 136 -12.45 -3.30 -10.63
N ASN A 137 -11.77 -4.01 -9.74
CA ASN A 137 -12.30 -4.37 -8.44
C ASN A 137 -12.31 -3.17 -7.49
N LYS A 138 -13.49 -2.63 -7.21
CA LYS A 138 -13.70 -1.46 -6.36
C LYS A 138 -13.65 -1.75 -4.86
N THR A 139 -13.61 -3.01 -4.45
CA THR A 139 -13.72 -3.39 -3.02
C THR A 139 -12.73 -2.64 -2.15
N TYR A 140 -11.47 -2.60 -2.59
CA TYR A 140 -10.37 -2.01 -1.82
C TYR A 140 -10.42 -0.48 -1.84
N ILE A 141 -10.68 0.11 -3.01
CA ILE A 141 -10.82 1.56 -3.17
C ILE A 141 -12.00 2.08 -2.32
N ASN A 142 -13.15 1.39 -2.37
CA ASN A 142 -14.30 1.76 -1.55
C ASN A 142 -14.00 1.70 -0.04
N ALA A 143 -13.12 0.80 0.42
CA ALA A 143 -12.72 0.75 1.82
C ALA A 143 -11.83 1.94 2.22
N PHE A 144 -10.94 2.38 1.32
CA PHE A 144 -10.21 3.64 1.48
C PHE A 144 -11.17 4.83 1.53
N ASP A 145 -12.09 4.96 0.56
CA ASP A 145 -13.07 6.04 0.49
C ASP A 145 -13.88 6.15 1.80
N LYS A 146 -14.36 5.02 2.32
CA LYS A 146 -15.10 5.00 3.59
C LYS A 146 -14.22 5.44 4.76
N SER A 147 -12.99 4.95 4.84
CA SER A 147 -12.04 5.35 5.89
C SER A 147 -11.72 6.84 5.83
N LEU A 148 -11.46 7.37 4.63
CA LEU A 148 -11.14 8.78 4.40
C LEU A 148 -12.34 9.69 4.67
N ASN A 149 -13.53 9.34 4.19
CA ASN A 149 -14.76 10.10 4.47
C ASN A 149 -15.05 10.16 5.97
N HIS A 150 -14.86 9.05 6.69
CA HIS A 150 -14.99 9.03 8.14
C HIS A 150 -13.93 9.93 8.82
N ALA A 151 -12.67 9.82 8.39
CA ALA A 151 -11.57 10.63 8.92
C ALA A 151 -11.80 12.14 8.69
N TRP A 152 -12.37 12.52 7.56
CA TRP A 152 -12.71 13.92 7.27
C TRP A 152 -13.65 14.50 8.32
N MET A 153 -14.64 13.72 8.76
CA MET A 153 -15.65 14.17 9.72
C MET A 153 -15.19 14.07 11.17
N TYR A 154 -14.35 13.09 11.52
CA TYR A 154 -14.13 12.72 12.92
C TYR A 154 -12.67 12.71 13.38
N ALA A 155 -11.71 12.70 12.45
CA ALA A 155 -10.28 12.56 12.78
C ALA A 155 -9.46 13.83 12.58
N ARG A 156 -10.11 15.00 12.42
CA ARG A 156 -9.44 16.31 12.32
C ARG A 156 -9.55 17.09 13.62
N ASP A 157 -8.55 17.94 13.87
CA ASP A 157 -8.63 18.93 14.93
C ASP A 157 -9.36 20.22 14.45
N ASP A 158 -9.46 21.20 15.35
CA ASP A 158 -10.10 22.51 15.09
C ASP A 158 -9.37 23.37 14.04
N LYS A 159 -8.12 23.03 13.72
CA LYS A 159 -7.32 23.65 12.63
C LYS A 159 -7.43 22.86 11.31
N GLY A 160 -8.21 21.78 11.30
CA GLY A 160 -8.40 20.93 10.14
C GLY A 160 -7.30 19.90 9.90
N LEU A 161 -6.33 19.74 10.82
CA LEU A 161 -5.24 18.80 10.69
C LEU A 161 -5.65 17.40 11.16
N PHE A 162 -5.27 16.40 10.39
CA PHE A 162 -5.62 15.00 10.66
C PHE A 162 -4.82 14.40 11.82
N ASN A 163 -5.47 13.53 12.58
CA ASN A 163 -4.84 12.59 13.50
C ASN A 163 -4.40 11.31 12.75
N THR A 164 -3.47 10.55 13.32
CA THR A 164 -3.06 9.24 12.79
C THR A 164 -4.12 8.17 13.01
N ASP A 165 -4.97 8.33 14.02
CA ASP A 165 -6.15 7.50 14.25
C ASP A 165 -7.33 8.02 13.43
N LEU A 166 -7.56 7.41 12.27
CA LEU A 166 -8.64 7.79 11.36
C LEU A 166 -10.04 7.50 11.92
N SER A 167 -10.15 6.71 12.99
CA SER A 167 -11.43 6.48 13.68
C SER A 167 -11.89 7.71 14.50
N GLY A 168 -10.99 8.65 14.78
CA GLY A 168 -11.26 9.83 15.59
C GLY A 168 -11.35 9.59 17.09
N LYS A 169 -11.07 8.36 17.57
CA LYS A 169 -11.13 8.01 19.00
C LYS A 169 -9.96 8.54 19.79
N SER A 170 -8.81 8.73 19.16
CA SER A 170 -7.62 9.31 19.78
C SER A 170 -7.13 10.55 19.02
N LYS A 171 -6.45 11.43 19.74
CA LYS A 171 -5.89 12.67 19.19
C LYS A 171 -4.37 12.65 19.36
N ASP A 172 -3.67 13.11 18.32
CA ASP A 172 -2.22 13.27 18.38
C ASP A 172 -1.87 14.61 19.05
N ASP A 173 -0.97 14.60 20.01
CA ASP A 173 -0.45 15.82 20.63
C ASP A 173 0.34 16.70 19.66
N LYS A 174 0.98 16.07 18.68
CA LYS A 174 1.76 16.74 17.63
C LYS A 174 1.30 16.33 16.26
N LYS A 175 1.17 17.28 15.36
CA LYS A 175 0.81 17.05 13.95
C LYS A 175 2.07 16.96 13.10
N TRP A 176 2.29 15.80 12.51
CA TRP A 176 3.42 15.57 11.62
C TRP A 176 3.08 15.95 10.18
N LEU A 177 3.93 16.78 9.56
CA LEU A 177 3.71 17.25 8.18
C LEU A 177 3.57 16.09 7.19
N LEU A 178 4.33 15.01 7.39
CA LEU A 178 4.28 13.83 6.52
C LEU A 178 2.90 13.14 6.58
N THR A 179 2.26 13.09 7.75
CA THR A 179 0.87 12.62 7.89
C THR A 179 -0.09 13.48 7.07
N GLN A 180 0.03 14.81 7.16
CA GLN A 180 -0.84 15.73 6.44
C GLN A 180 -0.65 15.61 4.91
N ALA A 181 0.60 15.52 4.45
CA ALA A 181 0.91 15.32 3.03
C ALA A 181 0.36 13.99 2.50
N ALA A 182 0.47 12.92 3.27
CA ALA A 182 -0.09 11.63 2.91
C ALA A 182 -1.62 11.64 2.83
N MET A 183 -2.30 12.35 3.76
CA MET A 183 -3.75 12.53 3.68
C MET A 183 -4.14 13.31 2.41
N ILE A 184 -3.44 14.40 2.08
CA ILE A 184 -3.69 15.16 0.84
C ILE A 184 -3.54 14.24 -0.38
N GLU A 185 -2.49 13.43 -0.44
CA GLU A 185 -2.28 12.48 -1.54
C GLU A 185 -3.44 11.48 -1.67
N MET A 186 -3.94 10.96 -0.55
CA MET A 186 -5.03 9.97 -0.58
C MET A 186 -6.39 10.57 -0.97
N TYR A 187 -6.58 11.87 -0.77
CA TYR A 187 -7.80 12.58 -1.21
C TYR A 187 -7.73 13.08 -2.67
N ALA A 188 -6.55 13.17 -3.28
CA ALA A 188 -6.36 13.61 -4.66
C ALA A 188 -6.73 12.54 -5.70
#